data_bf6cf6c74a5dd7e3a6dd8ff2dbb765ea
#
_entry.id   bf6cf6c74a5dd7e3a6dd8ff2dbb765ea
#
_cell.length_a   1.000
_cell.length_b   1.000
_cell.length_c   1.000
_cell.angle_alpha   90.00
_cell.angle_beta   90.00
_cell.angle_gamma   90.00
#
_symmetry.space_group_name_H-M   'P 1'
#
loop_
_entity.id
_entity.type
_entity.pdbx_description
1 polymer ?
#
loop_
_entity_poly.entity_id
_entity_poly.type
_entity_poly.pdbx_seq_one_letter_code
_entity_poly.pdbx_strand_id
1 'polypeptide(L)'
;TYTYLNGVTVQTGPSTTSPIKRTLQSRLDEIVNIKSFGATGDGATDETVAIQRAIDQLYINSSTKGTEQSRVKLYIPAGIYKVSATIYLPPYTTIYGDGRDKTKFNMTGNGPVFQTVNSSSTPGNYANDSTSTTLNQSNNIHLEGFTIATVATAQPAIKLQSCKMSNFKEIKIVGPWTTGTTINTANAGIELE
;
A
#
# COMPACT_ATOMS: atom_id res chain seq x y z
N THR A 1 1.21 28.96 -3.66
CA THR A 1 -0.27 28.95 -3.79
C THR A 1 -0.57 28.87 -5.27
N TYR A 2 -1.12 27.77 -5.71
CA TYR A 2 -1.54 27.62 -7.09
C TYR A 2 -2.89 28.32 -7.24
N THR A 3 -2.87 29.49 -7.83
CA THR A 3 -4.10 30.24 -8.12
C THR A 3 -4.67 29.69 -9.42
N TYR A 4 -5.77 28.96 -9.35
CA TYR A 4 -6.52 28.55 -10.52
C TYR A 4 -7.18 29.81 -11.12
N LEU A 5 -6.63 30.31 -12.22
CA LEU A 5 -7.26 31.41 -12.97
C LEU A 5 -8.57 30.90 -13.56
N ASN A 6 -9.66 31.46 -13.09
CA ASN A 6 -11.00 31.15 -13.55
C ASN A 6 -11.15 31.60 -14.99
N GLY A 7 -11.17 30.66 -15.86
CA GLY A 7 -11.59 30.81 -17.25
C GLY A 7 -10.56 31.47 -18.15
N VAL A 8 -10.43 31.07 -19.22
CA VAL A 8 -10.29 31.59 -20.57
C VAL A 8 -9.43 30.71 -21.45
N THR A 9 -8.50 29.91 -20.94
CA THR A 9 -7.57 29.22 -21.87
C THR A 9 -7.22 27.79 -21.57
N VAL A 10 -7.77 27.17 -20.52
CA VAL A 10 -7.54 25.74 -20.28
C VAL A 10 -8.74 24.94 -20.78
N GLN A 11 -8.60 24.39 -21.94
CA GLN A 11 -9.57 23.43 -22.45
C GLN A 11 -9.42 22.12 -21.68
N THR A 12 -10.46 21.74 -20.97
CA THR A 12 -10.52 20.53 -20.16
C THR A 12 -11.61 19.56 -20.63
N GLY A 13 -11.90 19.54 -21.89
CA GLY A 13 -12.96 18.72 -22.48
C GLY A 13 -12.74 18.47 -23.96
N PRO A 14 -13.61 17.68 -24.59
CA PRO A 14 -13.49 17.30 -26.00
C PRO A 14 -13.68 18.48 -26.97
N SER A 15 -14.20 19.62 -26.47
CA SER A 15 -14.33 20.84 -27.26
C SER A 15 -14.17 22.08 -26.41
N THR A 16 -13.82 23.21 -27.04
CA THR A 16 -13.68 24.51 -26.37
C THR A 16 -15.00 25.05 -25.80
N THR A 17 -16.14 24.57 -26.29
CA THR A 17 -17.48 24.99 -25.89
C THR A 17 -18.07 24.15 -24.75
N SER A 18 -17.46 23.01 -24.44
CA SER A 18 -17.94 22.10 -23.40
C SER A 18 -16.81 21.66 -22.48
N PRO A 19 -16.23 22.56 -21.68
CA PRO A 19 -15.16 22.20 -20.74
C PRO A 19 -15.70 21.27 -19.65
N ILE A 20 -14.92 20.24 -19.33
CA ILE A 20 -15.23 19.34 -18.20
C ILE A 20 -14.97 20.10 -16.91
N LYS A 21 -16.02 20.28 -16.12
CA LYS A 21 -15.93 20.83 -14.76
C LYS A 21 -15.75 19.70 -13.75
N ARG A 22 -14.73 19.77 -12.95
CA ARG A 22 -14.48 18.82 -11.85
C ARG A 22 -14.44 19.56 -10.53
N THR A 23 -15.08 18.98 -9.50
CA THR A 23 -14.99 19.52 -8.15
C THR A 23 -13.59 19.31 -7.58
N LEU A 24 -13.20 20.10 -6.58
CA LEU A 24 -11.95 19.90 -5.84
C LEU A 24 -11.93 18.50 -5.21
N GLN A 25 -13.05 18.06 -4.63
CA GLN A 25 -13.20 16.71 -4.06
C GLN A 25 -12.89 15.64 -5.10
N SER A 26 -13.47 15.70 -6.29
CA SER A 26 -13.21 14.75 -7.37
C SER A 26 -11.74 14.65 -7.78
N ARG A 27 -10.97 15.72 -7.59
CA ARG A 27 -9.52 15.73 -7.85
C ARG A 27 -8.73 15.16 -6.69
N LEU A 28 -9.15 15.46 -5.46
CA LEU A 28 -8.48 14.95 -4.25
C LEU A 28 -8.68 13.44 -4.09
N ASP A 29 -9.83 12.93 -4.54
CA ASP A 29 -10.15 11.50 -4.47
C ASP A 29 -9.32 10.63 -5.44
N GLU A 30 -8.58 11.23 -6.37
CA GLU A 30 -7.66 10.48 -7.25
C GLU A 30 -6.40 9.98 -6.53
N ILE A 31 -6.01 10.65 -5.45
CA ILE A 31 -4.85 10.29 -4.63
C ILE A 31 -5.26 10.35 -3.17
N VAL A 32 -5.39 9.20 -2.55
CA VAL A 32 -5.79 9.11 -1.15
C VAL A 32 -4.56 9.18 -0.26
N ASN A 33 -4.53 10.14 0.67
CA ASN A 33 -3.46 10.31 1.62
C ASN A 33 -3.76 9.57 2.92
N ILE A 34 -2.79 8.79 3.42
CA ILE A 34 -2.95 8.01 4.67
C ILE A 34 -3.29 8.88 5.88
N LYS A 35 -2.89 10.15 5.88
CA LYS A 35 -3.22 11.11 6.95
C LYS A 35 -4.73 11.36 7.07
N SER A 36 -5.49 11.17 5.99
CA SER A 36 -6.96 11.23 6.03
C SER A 36 -7.59 10.10 6.84
N PHE A 37 -6.82 9.05 7.14
CA PHE A 37 -7.22 7.93 8.00
C PHE A 37 -6.68 8.03 9.43
N GLY A 38 -6.01 9.14 9.75
CA GLY A 38 -5.51 9.44 11.08
C GLY A 38 -4.05 9.06 11.32
N ALA A 39 -3.32 8.63 10.29
CA ALA A 39 -1.90 8.37 10.42
C ALA A 39 -1.12 9.68 10.60
N THR A 40 -0.14 9.66 11.50
CA THR A 40 0.69 10.83 11.84
C THR A 40 2.08 10.77 11.20
N GLY A 41 2.67 9.58 11.15
CA GLY A 41 4.03 9.36 10.65
C GLY A 41 5.11 9.89 11.60
N ASP A 42 4.83 9.94 12.92
CA ASP A 42 5.70 10.49 13.96
C ASP A 42 6.72 9.49 14.52
N GLY A 43 6.62 8.22 14.13
CA GLY A 43 7.47 7.11 14.61
C GLY A 43 7.13 6.58 16.01
N ALA A 44 6.17 7.18 16.69
CA ALA A 44 5.77 6.82 18.06
C ALA A 44 4.37 6.17 18.10
N THR A 45 3.43 6.79 17.40
CA THR A 45 2.04 6.31 17.27
C THR A 45 1.99 5.02 16.48
N ASP A 46 1.20 4.04 16.94
CA ASP A 46 0.96 2.81 16.18
C ASP A 46 -0.05 3.07 15.06
N GLU A 47 0.43 2.98 13.84
CA GLU A 47 -0.31 3.31 12.63
C GLU A 47 -0.96 2.08 11.97
N THR A 48 -0.79 0.88 12.54
CA THR A 48 -1.27 -0.38 11.96
C THR A 48 -2.74 -0.31 11.58
N VAL A 49 -3.58 0.15 12.51
CA VAL A 49 -5.03 0.23 12.29
C VAL A 49 -5.40 1.30 11.26
N ALA A 50 -4.72 2.45 11.28
CA ALA A 50 -4.98 3.52 10.32
C ALA A 50 -4.65 3.09 8.89
N ILE A 51 -3.50 2.42 8.71
CA ILE A 51 -3.04 1.93 7.41
C ILE A 51 -3.96 0.81 6.92
N GLN A 52 -4.26 -0.18 7.76
CA GLN A 52 -5.13 -1.29 7.37
C GLN A 52 -6.54 -0.79 7.01
N ARG A 53 -7.10 0.13 7.77
CA ARG A 53 -8.41 0.73 7.49
C ARG A 53 -8.44 1.45 6.13
N ALA A 54 -7.37 2.17 5.78
CA ALA A 54 -7.26 2.80 4.47
C ALA A 54 -7.28 1.75 3.35
N ILE A 55 -6.48 0.70 3.49
CA ILE A 55 -6.42 -0.41 2.52
C ILE A 55 -7.77 -1.11 2.41
N ASP A 56 -8.41 -1.42 3.53
CA ASP A 56 -9.71 -2.08 3.56
C ASP A 56 -10.78 -1.25 2.87
N GLN A 57 -10.81 0.05 3.14
CA GLN A 57 -11.78 0.94 2.52
C GLN A 57 -11.57 1.09 1.02
N LEU A 58 -10.34 1.19 0.57
CA LEU A 58 -10.02 1.43 -0.84
C LEU A 58 -10.13 0.15 -1.69
N TYR A 59 -9.69 -0.99 -1.17
CA TYR A 59 -9.48 -2.19 -1.98
C TYR A 59 -10.37 -3.38 -1.59
N ILE A 60 -10.93 -3.41 -0.39
CA ILE A 60 -11.81 -4.49 0.08
C ILE A 60 -13.27 -4.05 0.10
N ASN A 61 -13.60 -2.91 0.71
CA ASN A 61 -14.98 -2.45 0.89
C ASN A 61 -15.59 -1.78 -0.35
N SER A 62 -14.79 -1.48 -1.36
CA SER A 62 -15.30 -0.90 -2.59
C SER A 62 -16.23 -1.87 -3.30
N SER A 63 -17.37 -1.40 -3.79
CA SER A 63 -18.26 -2.18 -4.66
C SER A 63 -17.58 -2.63 -5.95
N THR A 64 -16.44 -2.00 -6.28
CA THR A 64 -15.62 -2.27 -7.45
C THR A 64 -14.34 -3.03 -7.11
N LYS A 65 -14.25 -3.62 -5.91
CA LYS A 65 -13.04 -4.32 -5.47
C LYS A 65 -12.62 -5.38 -6.49
N GLY A 66 -11.31 -5.48 -6.71
CA GLY A 66 -10.75 -6.40 -7.69
C GLY A 66 -10.97 -5.99 -9.15
N THR A 67 -11.52 -4.83 -9.42
CA THR A 67 -11.72 -4.28 -10.77
C THR A 67 -10.76 -3.12 -11.06
N GLU A 68 -10.77 -2.64 -12.29
CA GLU A 68 -9.97 -1.47 -12.67
C GLU A 68 -10.36 -0.20 -11.91
N GLN A 69 -11.60 -0.09 -11.48
CA GLN A 69 -12.10 1.07 -10.76
C GLN A 69 -11.60 1.16 -9.31
N SER A 70 -11.10 0.08 -8.74
CA SER A 70 -10.51 0.09 -7.39
C SER A 70 -9.02 0.47 -7.38
N ARG A 71 -8.45 0.88 -8.51
CA ARG A 71 -7.02 1.20 -8.67
C ARG A 71 -6.68 2.62 -8.23
N VAL A 72 -7.06 2.97 -7.03
CA VAL A 72 -6.68 4.24 -6.41
C VAL A 72 -5.30 4.09 -5.79
N LYS A 73 -4.49 5.16 -5.83
CA LYS A 73 -3.18 5.16 -5.17
C LYS A 73 -3.32 5.62 -3.72
N LEU A 74 -2.81 4.80 -2.79
CA LEU A 74 -2.64 5.20 -1.41
C LEU A 74 -1.26 5.85 -1.24
N TYR A 75 -1.26 7.14 -0.95
CA TYR A 75 -0.06 7.92 -0.73
C TYR A 75 0.33 7.93 0.75
N ILE A 76 1.58 7.57 1.00
CA ILE A 76 2.20 7.60 2.33
C ILE A 76 3.27 8.69 2.33
N PRO A 77 3.01 9.89 2.86
CA PRO A 77 3.98 10.98 2.89
C PRO A 77 5.25 10.63 3.67
N ALA A 78 6.28 11.47 3.53
CA ALA A 78 7.49 11.38 4.33
C ALA A 78 7.15 11.33 5.84
N GLY A 79 7.78 10.39 6.55
CA GLY A 79 7.54 10.12 7.95
C GLY A 79 7.98 8.72 8.36
N ILE A 80 7.90 8.43 9.65
CA ILE A 80 8.15 7.12 10.23
C ILE A 80 6.83 6.55 10.73
N TYR A 81 6.35 5.49 10.10
CA TYR A 81 5.10 4.83 10.40
C TYR A 81 5.39 3.56 11.22
N LYS A 82 5.21 3.65 12.53
CA LYS A 82 5.35 2.50 13.42
C LYS A 82 4.17 1.55 13.20
N VAL A 83 4.45 0.28 13.01
CA VAL A 83 3.44 -0.77 12.88
C VAL A 83 3.75 -1.92 13.84
N SER A 84 2.74 -2.45 14.52
CA SER A 84 2.89 -3.52 15.51
C SER A 84 2.38 -4.87 15.02
N ALA A 85 1.63 -4.89 13.91
CA ALA A 85 1.10 -6.12 13.32
C ALA A 85 1.18 -6.06 11.79
N THR A 86 1.01 -7.21 11.16
CA THR A 86 1.02 -7.36 9.71
C THR A 86 -0.09 -6.53 9.04
N ILE A 87 0.27 -5.87 7.96
CA ILE A 87 -0.65 -5.16 7.07
C ILE A 87 -0.95 -6.07 5.89
N TYR A 88 -2.23 -6.32 5.66
CA TYR A 88 -2.71 -7.22 4.62
C TYR A 88 -3.02 -6.48 3.33
N LEU A 89 -2.49 -6.99 2.23
CA LEU A 89 -2.57 -6.38 0.90
C LEU A 89 -3.49 -7.20 0.00
N PRO A 90 -4.74 -6.79 -0.21
CA PRO A 90 -5.63 -7.41 -1.18
C PRO A 90 -5.21 -7.08 -2.62
N PRO A 91 -5.77 -7.76 -3.64
CA PRO A 91 -5.49 -7.46 -5.05
C PRO A 91 -5.68 -5.97 -5.38
N TYR A 92 -4.86 -5.48 -6.29
CA TYR A 92 -4.83 -4.09 -6.79
C TYR A 92 -4.34 -3.04 -5.78
N THR A 93 -3.88 -3.44 -4.59
CA THR A 93 -3.30 -2.51 -3.63
C THR A 93 -2.13 -1.76 -4.25
N THR A 94 -2.21 -0.44 -4.24
CA THR A 94 -1.16 0.43 -4.76
C THR A 94 -0.75 1.41 -3.68
N ILE A 95 0.47 1.26 -3.16
CA ILE A 95 1.06 2.10 -2.11
C ILE A 95 2.30 2.78 -2.68
N TYR A 96 2.40 4.09 -2.50
CA TYR A 96 3.60 4.82 -2.86
C TYR A 96 3.99 5.83 -1.78
N GLY A 97 5.29 5.92 -1.54
CA GLY A 97 5.90 6.83 -0.59
C GLY A 97 6.74 7.91 -1.28
N ASP A 98 7.27 8.84 -0.50
CA ASP A 98 8.12 9.94 -0.98
C ASP A 98 9.57 9.53 -1.26
N GLY A 99 9.90 8.27 -1.12
CA GLY A 99 11.23 7.72 -1.37
C GLY A 99 11.79 6.89 -0.22
N ARG A 100 12.79 6.06 -0.53
CA ARG A 100 13.38 5.04 0.38
C ARG A 100 13.86 5.59 1.72
N ASP A 101 14.34 6.82 1.76
CA ASP A 101 14.90 7.40 2.97
C ASP A 101 13.97 8.43 3.62
N LYS A 102 12.81 8.69 3.01
CA LYS A 102 11.83 9.65 3.47
C LYS A 102 10.60 9.00 4.12
N THR A 103 10.03 7.98 3.47
CA THR A 103 8.92 7.21 4.01
C THR A 103 9.43 5.89 4.57
N LYS A 104 9.14 5.60 5.84
CA LYS A 104 9.64 4.41 6.51
C LYS A 104 8.54 3.73 7.31
N PHE A 105 8.33 2.44 7.06
CA PHE A 105 7.56 1.56 7.94
C PHE A 105 8.49 0.92 8.94
N ASN A 106 8.19 1.06 10.23
CA ASN A 106 8.98 0.53 11.33
C ASN A 106 8.18 -0.54 12.08
N MET A 107 8.43 -1.81 11.77
CA MET A 107 7.75 -2.94 12.40
C MET A 107 8.33 -3.20 13.79
N THR A 108 7.47 -3.20 14.79
CA THR A 108 7.81 -3.53 16.18
C THR A 108 7.27 -4.89 16.62
N GLY A 109 6.38 -5.48 15.83
CA GLY A 109 5.85 -6.83 16.06
C GLY A 109 6.71 -7.93 15.42
N ASN A 110 6.27 -9.15 15.54
CA ASN A 110 7.03 -10.33 15.12
C ASN A 110 6.45 -11.02 13.87
N GLY A 111 5.80 -10.27 13.00
CA GLY A 111 5.26 -10.75 11.71
C GLY A 111 5.88 -10.04 10.51
N PRO A 112 5.51 -10.42 9.28
CA PRO A 112 5.82 -9.62 8.10
C PRO A 112 5.16 -8.26 8.22
N VAL A 113 5.79 -7.23 7.64
CA VAL A 113 5.17 -5.90 7.57
C VAL A 113 4.00 -5.93 6.61
N PHE A 114 4.22 -6.51 5.43
CA PHE A 114 3.19 -6.69 4.41
C PHE A 114 3.00 -8.17 4.06
N GLN A 115 1.75 -8.57 3.93
CA GLN A 115 1.38 -9.90 3.46
C GLN A 115 0.23 -9.79 2.46
N THR A 116 0.37 -10.46 1.32
CA THR A 116 -0.71 -10.52 0.34
C THR A 116 -1.84 -11.43 0.81
N VAL A 117 -3.06 -11.07 0.43
CA VAL A 117 -4.28 -11.84 0.69
C VAL A 117 -5.14 -11.88 -0.57
N ASN A 118 -6.00 -12.88 -0.68
CA ASN A 118 -6.83 -13.06 -1.87
C ASN A 118 -8.06 -12.13 -1.89
N SER A 119 -8.75 -12.08 -3.02
CA SER A 119 -9.92 -11.21 -3.24
C SER A 119 -11.16 -11.58 -2.43
N SER A 120 -11.18 -12.74 -1.76
CA SER A 120 -12.27 -13.14 -0.87
C SER A 120 -12.15 -12.54 0.53
N SER A 121 -11.04 -11.85 0.82
CA SER A 121 -10.83 -11.17 2.10
C SER A 121 -11.91 -10.13 2.39
N THR A 122 -12.23 -10.00 3.66
CA THR A 122 -13.10 -8.95 4.20
C THR A 122 -12.38 -8.22 5.32
N PRO A 123 -12.77 -6.98 5.67
CA PRO A 123 -12.14 -6.27 6.78
C PRO A 123 -12.13 -7.08 8.07
N GLY A 124 -10.93 -7.27 8.63
CA GLY A 124 -10.74 -8.08 9.83
C GLY A 124 -10.74 -9.60 9.61
N ASN A 125 -11.02 -10.08 8.40
CA ASN A 125 -10.96 -11.50 8.06
C ASN A 125 -10.24 -11.67 6.70
N TYR A 126 -8.93 -11.83 6.77
CA TYR A 126 -8.06 -11.86 5.60
C TYR A 126 -7.77 -13.30 5.18
N ALA A 127 -8.29 -13.67 4.02
CA ALA A 127 -8.12 -15.02 3.48
C ALA A 127 -6.70 -15.21 2.94
N ASN A 128 -6.09 -16.34 3.30
CA ASN A 128 -4.76 -16.69 2.86
C ASN A 128 -4.75 -16.98 1.34
N ASP A 129 -3.76 -16.42 0.66
CA ASP A 129 -3.59 -16.58 -0.79
C ASP A 129 -3.13 -17.99 -1.18
N SER A 130 -2.49 -18.74 -0.27
CA SER A 130 -2.06 -20.13 -0.54
C SER A 130 -3.21 -21.08 -0.86
N THR A 131 -4.44 -20.73 -0.43
CA THR A 131 -5.66 -21.51 -0.71
C THR A 131 -6.47 -20.92 -1.86
N SER A 132 -5.97 -19.88 -2.52
CA SER A 132 -6.70 -19.16 -3.55
C SER A 132 -6.77 -19.94 -4.86
N THR A 133 -7.85 -19.73 -5.60
CA THR A 133 -7.98 -20.15 -7.00
C THR A 133 -7.35 -19.11 -7.92
N THR A 134 -7.15 -19.46 -9.19
CA THR A 134 -6.65 -18.51 -10.20
C THR A 134 -7.50 -17.24 -10.34
N LEU A 135 -8.76 -17.29 -9.96
CA LEU A 135 -9.70 -16.16 -10.05
C LEU A 135 -9.58 -15.18 -8.89
N ASN A 136 -9.17 -15.64 -7.70
CA ASN A 136 -9.11 -14.82 -6.50
C ASN A 136 -7.70 -14.61 -5.94
N GLN A 137 -6.68 -14.99 -6.70
CA GLN A 137 -5.29 -14.75 -6.33
C GLN A 137 -4.99 -13.28 -6.15
N SER A 138 -4.03 -13.00 -5.28
CA SER A 138 -3.44 -11.67 -5.14
C SER A 138 -2.71 -11.29 -6.43
N ASN A 139 -3.08 -10.18 -7.02
CA ASN A 139 -2.46 -9.70 -8.24
C ASN A 139 -2.48 -8.18 -8.31
N ASN A 140 -1.68 -7.63 -9.24
CA ASN A 140 -1.58 -6.19 -9.46
C ASN A 140 -1.26 -5.39 -8.18
N ILE A 141 -0.38 -5.92 -7.32
CA ILE A 141 0.13 -5.20 -6.16
C ILE A 141 1.26 -4.27 -6.62
N HIS A 142 1.19 -3.01 -6.27
CA HIS A 142 2.24 -2.03 -6.57
C HIS A 142 2.73 -1.37 -5.29
N LEU A 143 4.01 -1.54 -4.99
CA LEU A 143 4.67 -0.94 -3.85
C LEU A 143 5.86 -0.12 -4.34
N GLU A 144 5.93 1.17 -3.99
CA GLU A 144 6.98 2.05 -4.49
C GLU A 144 7.42 3.09 -3.45
N GLY A 145 8.73 3.32 -3.39
CA GLY A 145 9.31 4.52 -2.80
C GLY A 145 9.31 4.58 -1.27
N PHE A 146 9.66 3.50 -0.55
CA PHE A 146 9.74 3.53 0.90
C PHE A 146 10.75 2.51 1.48
N THR A 147 11.06 2.68 2.76
CA THR A 147 11.85 1.72 3.54
C THR A 147 10.95 0.90 4.44
N ILE A 148 11.23 -0.37 4.54
CA ILE A 148 10.68 -1.28 5.55
C ILE A 148 11.81 -1.62 6.52
N ALA A 149 11.63 -1.32 7.80
CA ALA A 149 12.51 -1.76 8.87
C ALA A 149 11.73 -2.73 9.78
N THR A 150 12.33 -3.90 10.03
CA THR A 150 11.73 -4.91 10.88
C THR A 150 12.73 -5.39 11.93
N VAL A 151 12.22 -5.76 13.11
CA VAL A 151 12.98 -6.42 14.17
C VAL A 151 12.76 -7.93 14.19
N ALA A 152 11.84 -8.43 13.35
CA ALA A 152 11.54 -9.85 13.26
C ALA A 152 12.74 -10.64 12.73
N THR A 153 13.15 -11.67 13.45
CA THR A 153 14.29 -12.54 13.09
C THR A 153 13.87 -13.78 12.34
N ALA A 154 12.63 -14.18 12.44
CA ALA A 154 12.08 -15.43 11.89
C ALA A 154 10.92 -15.21 10.91
N GLN A 155 10.73 -13.99 10.43
CA GLN A 155 9.69 -13.66 9.45
C GLN A 155 10.24 -12.75 8.36
N PRO A 156 9.76 -12.86 7.12
CA PRO A 156 10.13 -11.95 6.04
C PRO A 156 9.57 -10.55 6.31
N ALA A 157 10.16 -9.53 5.71
CA ALA A 157 9.58 -8.18 5.74
C ALA A 157 8.33 -8.09 4.88
N ILE A 158 8.33 -8.76 3.72
CA ILE A 158 7.20 -8.87 2.80
C ILE A 158 6.96 -10.34 2.50
N LYS A 159 5.74 -10.81 2.72
CA LYS A 159 5.29 -12.15 2.36
C LYS A 159 4.31 -12.06 1.20
N LEU A 160 4.72 -12.61 0.05
CA LEU A 160 3.94 -12.61 -1.18
C LEU A 160 3.49 -14.05 -1.47
N GLN A 161 2.19 -14.28 -1.44
CA GLN A 161 1.59 -15.58 -1.72
C GLN A 161 0.79 -15.53 -3.01
N SER A 162 1.06 -16.43 -3.94
CA SER A 162 0.38 -16.53 -5.23
C SER A 162 0.27 -15.20 -5.99
N CYS A 163 1.24 -14.30 -5.78
CA CYS A 163 1.23 -12.93 -6.29
C CYS A 163 1.73 -12.90 -7.73
N LYS A 164 0.98 -12.25 -8.62
CA LYS A 164 1.37 -12.08 -10.03
C LYS A 164 1.05 -10.67 -10.54
N MET A 165 1.66 -10.30 -11.68
CA MET A 165 1.51 -9.00 -12.32
C MET A 165 1.75 -7.82 -11.35
N SER A 166 2.67 -8.00 -10.40
CA SER A 166 2.94 -7.03 -9.33
C SER A 166 4.27 -6.35 -9.54
N ASN A 167 4.39 -5.13 -9.03
CA ASN A 167 5.58 -4.31 -9.20
C ASN A 167 6.05 -3.77 -7.85
N PHE A 168 7.33 -3.99 -7.57
CA PHE A 168 8.01 -3.51 -6.36
C PHE A 168 9.19 -2.66 -6.79
N LYS A 169 9.12 -1.35 -6.54
CA LYS A 169 10.10 -0.40 -7.02
C LYS A 169 10.60 0.50 -5.91
N GLU A 170 11.92 0.70 -5.86
CA GLU A 170 12.56 1.56 -4.87
C GLU A 170 12.18 1.22 -3.42
N ILE A 171 12.14 -0.07 -3.11
CA ILE A 171 11.94 -0.59 -1.76
C ILE A 171 13.29 -0.88 -1.14
N LYS A 172 13.54 -0.33 0.06
CA LYS A 172 14.68 -0.66 0.91
C LYS A 172 14.19 -1.48 2.08
N ILE A 173 14.79 -2.64 2.32
CA ILE A 173 14.46 -3.49 3.45
C ILE A 173 15.64 -3.51 4.40
N VAL A 174 15.38 -3.25 5.68
CA VAL A 174 16.35 -3.26 6.78
C VAL A 174 15.83 -4.20 7.86
N GLY A 175 16.62 -5.19 8.22
CA GLY A 175 16.26 -6.17 9.24
C GLY A 175 17.46 -6.64 10.05
N PRO A 176 17.24 -7.45 11.09
CA PRO A 176 18.28 -7.95 12.00
C PRO A 176 19.09 -9.11 11.40
N TRP A 177 18.98 -9.35 10.10
CA TRP A 177 19.66 -10.46 9.42
C TRP A 177 21.18 -10.25 9.41
N THR A 178 21.92 -11.09 10.11
CA THR A 178 23.39 -11.04 10.21
C THR A 178 24.03 -11.80 9.05
N THR A 179 25.14 -11.29 8.54
CA THR A 179 26.00 -11.99 7.58
C THR A 179 26.49 -13.32 8.18
N GLY A 180 26.31 -14.42 7.46
CA GLY A 180 26.75 -15.77 7.90
C GLY A 180 25.62 -16.69 8.40
N THR A 181 24.40 -16.20 8.51
CA THR A 181 23.25 -17.05 8.77
C THR A 181 22.80 -17.72 7.48
N THR A 182 22.49 -19.01 7.52
CA THR A 182 21.86 -19.69 6.37
C THR A 182 20.56 -18.98 6.06
N ILE A 183 20.45 -18.40 4.86
CA ILE A 183 19.21 -17.79 4.39
C ILE A 183 18.21 -18.91 4.18
N ASN A 184 17.22 -18.98 5.04
CA ASN A 184 16.03 -19.79 4.84
C ASN A 184 14.83 -18.87 4.53
N THR A 185 13.71 -19.42 4.14
CA THR A 185 12.51 -18.65 3.80
C THR A 185 12.04 -17.74 4.94
N ALA A 186 12.28 -18.15 6.19
CA ALA A 186 11.91 -17.37 7.37
C ALA A 186 12.78 -16.12 7.61
N ASN A 187 13.97 -16.04 6.98
CA ASN A 187 14.93 -14.95 7.16
C ASN A 187 15.09 -14.10 5.88
N ALA A 188 14.23 -14.30 4.89
CA ALA A 188 14.29 -13.53 3.65
C ALA A 188 13.69 -12.12 3.83
N GLY A 189 14.23 -11.13 3.13
CA GLY A 189 13.60 -9.81 3.08
C GLY A 189 12.25 -9.86 2.39
N ILE A 190 12.14 -10.67 1.33
CA ILE A 190 10.92 -10.96 0.59
C ILE A 190 10.78 -12.47 0.47
N GLU A 191 9.65 -13.01 0.85
CA GLU A 191 9.26 -14.41 0.66
C GLU A 191 8.23 -14.51 -0.45
N LEU A 192 8.45 -15.46 -1.36
CA LEU A 192 7.52 -15.82 -2.45
C LEU A 192 7.02 -17.24 -2.21
N GLU A 193 5.71 -17.42 -2.12
CA GLU A 193 5.02 -18.71 -2.01
C GLU A 193 4.08 -18.97 -3.19
#